data_53284fd555d127e110b571c0942e25a8
#
_entry.id   53284fd555d127e110b571c0942e25a8
#
_cell.length_a   1.000
_cell.length_b   1.000
_cell.length_c   1.000
_cell.angle_alpha   90.00
_cell.angle_beta   90.00
_cell.angle_gamma   90.00
#
_symmetry.space_group_name_H-M   'P 1'
#
loop_
_entity.id
_entity.type
_entity.pdbx_description
1 polymer ?
#
loop_
_entity_poly.entity_id
_entity_poly.type
_entity_poly.pdbx_seq_one_letter_code
_entity_poly.pdbx_strand_id
1 'polypeptide(L)'
;MKKEEMAITVKDLHVYYRDMNRFSLKKGGLKARGTGKIFKAVKGVSFEVPKGQILGICGKNGSGKRTLLRAISGIFSPDSGSINLHGNSISLLSIGVGFQKQLTGYENIFLSGMLLGYSKEQIEAKIDDIIEFSELGDFIYRPVRSYSSGMHSKLAFSITAILETDIMLIDEVLSVGDIHFKEKSYNKMKELISNDDRTVVIVSHNSNTIKELCNKVIWLHEGLIKDQGDPNIIMDKYEAFMRNEG
;
A
#
# COMPACT_ATOMS: atom_id res chain seq x y z
N MET A 1 27.55 -18.12 -7.08
CA MET A 1 26.44 -17.47 -6.40
C MET A 1 25.44 -17.03 -7.45
N LYS A 2 24.21 -17.56 -7.46
CA LYS A 2 23.15 -17.00 -8.31
C LYS A 2 22.91 -15.57 -7.84
N LYS A 3 22.96 -14.60 -8.76
CA LYS A 3 22.62 -13.20 -8.46
C LYS A 3 21.13 -13.20 -8.07
N GLU A 4 20.79 -12.80 -6.86
CA GLU A 4 19.40 -12.67 -6.43
C GLU A 4 18.69 -11.69 -7.37
N GLU A 5 17.57 -12.12 -7.91
CA GLU A 5 16.77 -11.29 -8.81
C GLU A 5 15.96 -10.29 -7.98
N MET A 6 16.13 -8.99 -8.24
CA MET A 6 15.46 -7.94 -7.49
C MET A 6 14.04 -7.73 -8.01
N ALA A 7 13.09 -7.61 -7.09
CA ALA A 7 11.72 -7.20 -7.39
C ALA A 7 11.57 -5.68 -7.32
N ILE A 8 12.21 -5.05 -6.32
CA ILE A 8 12.14 -3.60 -6.12
C ILE A 8 13.56 -3.08 -5.84
N THR A 9 13.95 -2.02 -6.52
CA THR A 9 15.13 -1.22 -6.17
C THR A 9 14.74 0.24 -5.99
N VAL A 10 15.00 0.78 -4.80
CA VAL A 10 14.78 2.19 -4.45
C VAL A 10 16.15 2.84 -4.25
N LYS A 11 16.41 3.97 -4.93
CA LYS A 11 17.68 4.70 -4.84
C LYS A 11 17.46 6.16 -4.55
N ASP A 12 18.01 6.64 -3.44
CA ASP A 12 18.03 8.03 -2.98
C ASP A 12 16.66 8.72 -3.11
N LEU A 13 15.61 8.05 -2.66
CA LEU A 13 14.24 8.48 -2.86
C LEU A 13 13.89 9.64 -1.95
N HIS A 14 13.41 10.72 -2.55
CA HIS A 14 12.90 11.89 -1.85
C HIS A 14 11.45 12.16 -2.24
N VAL A 15 10.59 12.41 -1.24
CA VAL A 15 9.19 12.82 -1.46
C VAL A 15 8.84 13.95 -0.51
N TYR A 16 8.35 15.06 -1.08
CA TYR A 16 8.05 16.27 -0.36
C TYR A 16 6.58 16.68 -0.54
N TYR A 17 5.96 17.15 0.53
CA TYR A 17 4.66 17.81 0.47
C TYR A 17 4.87 19.32 0.50
N ARG A 18 4.29 20.02 -0.47
CA ARG A 18 4.27 21.48 -0.51
C ARG A 18 2.94 21.95 0.05
N ASP A 19 3.00 22.86 1.02
CA ASP A 19 1.79 23.50 1.52
C ASP A 19 1.22 24.39 0.40
N MET A 20 0.09 23.95 -0.19
CA MET A 20 -0.57 24.70 -1.25
C MET A 20 -1.10 26.00 -0.67
N ASN A 21 -0.66 27.12 -1.22
CA ASN A 21 -1.15 28.45 -0.88
C ASN A 21 -2.69 28.49 -0.99
N ARG A 22 -3.40 28.57 0.13
CA ARG A 22 -4.82 28.88 0.13
C ARG A 22 -4.99 30.34 -0.26
N PHE A 23 -5.54 30.56 -1.45
CA PHE A 23 -5.99 31.89 -1.85
C PHE A 23 -7.21 32.26 -1.02
N SER A 24 -7.13 33.37 -0.27
CA SER A 24 -8.26 33.94 0.45
C SER A 24 -8.71 35.19 -0.26
N LEU A 25 -9.95 35.23 -0.73
CA LEU A 25 -10.64 36.41 -1.21
C LEU A 25 -10.98 37.33 0.00
N LYS A 26 -10.19 38.36 0.25
CA LYS A 26 -10.59 39.48 1.12
C LYS A 26 -10.86 40.71 0.27
N LYS A 27 -11.83 41.53 0.72
CA LYS A 27 -12.11 42.87 0.09
C LYS A 27 -10.79 43.60 -0.10
N GLY A 28 -10.29 43.69 -1.37
CA GLY A 28 -9.05 44.40 -1.72
C GLY A 28 -7.99 43.57 -2.48
N GLY A 29 -8.26 42.32 -2.90
CA GLY A 29 -7.37 41.55 -3.78
C GLY A 29 -7.01 40.16 -3.29
N LEU A 30 -6.50 39.30 -4.21
CA LEU A 30 -5.95 37.98 -3.93
C LEU A 30 -4.63 38.11 -3.17
N LYS A 31 -4.61 37.78 -1.87
CA LYS A 31 -3.35 37.59 -1.14
C LYS A 31 -3.10 36.09 -0.96
N ALA A 32 -1.97 35.62 -1.45
CA ALA A 32 -1.48 34.26 -1.17
C ALA A 32 -1.16 34.16 0.33
N ARG A 33 -1.83 33.24 1.04
CA ARG A 33 -1.53 32.86 2.40
C ARG A 33 -1.06 31.40 2.37
N GLY A 34 0.21 31.21 2.20
CA GLY A 34 0.88 29.96 2.42
C GLY A 34 2.30 30.23 2.88
N THR A 35 2.77 29.49 3.86
CA THR A 35 4.12 29.68 4.40
C THR A 35 5.21 29.16 3.47
N GLY A 36 4.85 28.56 2.31
CA GLY A 36 5.80 27.92 1.40
C GLY A 36 6.59 26.77 2.06
N LYS A 37 6.17 26.32 3.25
CA LYS A 37 6.87 25.27 3.98
C LYS A 37 6.79 23.95 3.20
N ILE A 38 7.95 23.41 2.91
CA ILE A 38 8.13 22.07 2.33
C ILE A 38 8.25 21.09 3.50
N PHE A 39 7.34 20.11 3.55
CA PHE A 39 7.45 18.99 4.46
C PHE A 39 8.12 17.82 3.73
N LYS A 40 9.33 17.45 4.14
CA LYS A 40 10.09 16.34 3.58
C LYS A 40 9.66 15.05 4.25
N ALA A 41 8.79 14.29 3.59
CA ALA A 41 8.24 13.05 4.12
C ALA A 41 9.19 11.86 3.97
N VAL A 42 9.96 11.83 2.87
CA VAL A 42 11.03 10.85 2.60
C VAL A 42 12.27 11.62 2.20
N LYS A 43 13.44 11.26 2.77
CA LYS A 43 14.66 12.10 2.74
C LYS A 43 15.89 11.29 2.29
N GLY A 44 15.87 10.70 1.09
CA GLY A 44 17.02 9.95 0.56
C GLY A 44 17.03 8.49 1.01
N VAL A 45 15.89 7.81 0.90
CA VAL A 45 15.75 6.40 1.26
C VAL A 45 16.25 5.51 0.13
N SER A 46 17.11 4.53 0.47
CA SER A 46 17.63 3.53 -0.48
C SER A 46 17.55 2.14 0.11
N PHE A 47 16.97 1.19 -0.65
CA PHE A 47 16.91 -0.23 -0.29
C PHE A 47 16.56 -1.08 -1.51
N GLU A 48 16.77 -2.39 -1.36
CA GLU A 48 16.45 -3.41 -2.35
C GLU A 48 15.60 -4.50 -1.73
N VAL A 49 14.68 -5.05 -2.53
CA VAL A 49 13.82 -6.16 -2.17
C VAL A 49 13.97 -7.26 -3.22
N PRO A 50 14.62 -8.37 -2.90
CA PRO A 50 14.66 -9.56 -3.74
C PRO A 50 13.29 -10.12 -4.04
N LYS A 51 13.12 -10.84 -5.15
CA LYS A 51 11.90 -11.62 -5.42
C LYS A 51 11.65 -12.63 -4.31
N GLY A 52 10.36 -12.83 -3.96
CA GLY A 52 9.94 -13.72 -2.89
C GLY A 52 10.18 -13.18 -1.47
N GLN A 53 10.75 -11.98 -1.31
CA GLN A 53 10.99 -11.41 0.01
C GLN A 53 9.74 -10.72 0.55
N ILE A 54 9.48 -10.93 1.86
CA ILE A 54 8.46 -10.21 2.61
C ILE A 54 9.16 -9.14 3.45
N LEU A 55 9.05 -7.88 3.00
CA LEU A 55 9.66 -6.73 3.66
C LEU A 55 8.65 -6.02 4.56
N GLY A 56 8.96 -5.90 5.85
CA GLY A 56 8.24 -5.05 6.79
C GLY A 56 8.76 -3.60 6.77
N ILE A 57 7.87 -2.62 6.91
CA ILE A 57 8.24 -1.22 7.16
C ILE A 57 7.56 -0.77 8.44
N CYS A 58 8.34 -0.53 9.49
CA CYS A 58 7.87 -0.04 10.78
C CYS A 58 8.30 1.41 11.03
N GLY A 59 7.73 2.04 12.05
CA GLY A 59 8.06 3.40 12.48
C GLY A 59 6.85 4.16 13.02
N LYS A 60 7.11 5.26 13.72
CA LYS A 60 6.11 6.15 14.33
C LYS A 60 5.15 6.74 13.28
N ASN A 61 3.96 7.18 13.72
CA ASN A 61 3.06 7.94 12.85
C ASN A 61 3.75 9.22 12.37
N GLY A 62 3.62 9.50 11.05
CA GLY A 62 4.31 10.62 10.42
C GLY A 62 5.77 10.35 10.00
N SER A 63 6.32 9.14 10.21
CA SER A 63 7.71 8.81 9.80
C SER A 63 7.91 8.67 8.28
N GLY A 64 6.83 8.72 7.46
CA GLY A 64 6.92 8.63 6.01
C GLY A 64 6.53 7.27 5.41
N LYS A 65 6.18 6.25 6.21
CA LYS A 65 5.84 4.89 5.74
C LYS A 65 4.82 4.85 4.61
N ARG A 66 3.65 5.47 4.85
CA ARG A 66 2.55 5.51 3.87
C ARG A 66 2.94 6.30 2.61
N THR A 67 3.74 7.36 2.76
CA THR A 67 4.27 8.13 1.62
C THR A 67 5.22 7.28 0.79
N LEU A 68 6.12 6.53 1.43
CA LEU A 68 7.05 5.61 0.78
C LEU A 68 6.27 4.52 0.02
N LEU A 69 5.28 3.90 0.65
CA LEU A 69 4.46 2.87 0.03
C LEU A 69 3.72 3.38 -1.21
N ARG A 70 3.13 4.60 -1.14
CA ARG A 70 2.45 5.23 -2.27
C ARG A 70 3.40 5.68 -3.39
N ALA A 71 4.64 6.02 -3.07
CA ALA A 71 5.66 6.29 -4.08
C ALA A 71 6.05 5.00 -4.81
N ILE A 72 6.26 3.89 -4.08
CA ILE A 72 6.56 2.58 -4.68
C ILE A 72 5.42 2.10 -5.58
N SER A 73 4.15 2.31 -5.19
CA SER A 73 2.98 1.96 -6.00
C SER A 73 2.74 2.86 -7.21
N GLY A 74 3.56 3.91 -7.42
CA GLY A 74 3.39 4.84 -8.52
C GLY A 74 2.27 5.88 -8.35
N ILE A 75 1.58 5.91 -7.18
CA ILE A 75 0.54 6.91 -6.87
C ILE A 75 1.16 8.31 -6.72
N PHE A 76 2.38 8.38 -6.21
CA PHE A 76 3.16 9.62 -6.11
C PHE A 76 4.44 9.52 -6.92
N SER A 77 4.69 10.51 -7.75
CA SER A 77 6.01 10.67 -8.36
C SER A 77 6.99 11.23 -7.31
N PRO A 78 8.20 10.65 -7.17
CA PRO A 78 9.23 11.19 -6.29
C PRO A 78 9.71 12.56 -6.77
N ASP A 79 10.12 13.44 -5.83
CA ASP A 79 10.78 14.69 -6.15
C ASP A 79 12.22 14.48 -6.67
N SER A 80 12.91 13.44 -6.16
CA SER A 80 14.19 12.97 -6.68
C SER A 80 14.46 11.52 -6.29
N GLY A 81 15.49 10.92 -6.88
CA GLY A 81 15.80 9.49 -6.77
C GLY A 81 15.04 8.65 -7.77
N SER A 82 15.05 7.34 -7.60
CA SER A 82 14.40 6.41 -8.54
C SER A 82 13.83 5.18 -7.85
N ILE A 83 12.79 4.64 -8.46
CA ILE A 83 12.17 3.35 -8.12
C ILE A 83 12.19 2.50 -9.38
N ASN A 84 12.73 1.28 -9.28
CA ASN A 84 12.72 0.31 -10.36
C ASN A 84 12.02 -0.97 -9.89
N LEU A 85 10.94 -1.35 -10.56
CA LEU A 85 10.17 -2.57 -10.30
C LEU A 85 10.62 -3.75 -11.16
N HIS A 86 11.68 -3.58 -11.97
CA HIS A 86 12.25 -4.63 -12.83
C HIS A 86 11.22 -5.34 -13.74
N GLY A 87 10.20 -4.62 -14.19
CA GLY A 87 9.13 -5.15 -15.03
C GLY A 87 8.04 -5.93 -14.28
N ASN A 88 8.12 -6.01 -12.95
CA ASN A 88 7.09 -6.66 -12.15
C ASN A 88 5.82 -5.82 -12.05
N SER A 89 4.68 -6.49 -12.06
CA SER A 89 3.37 -5.91 -11.76
C SER A 89 3.25 -5.62 -10.26
N ILE A 90 2.51 -4.57 -9.89
CA ILE A 90 2.39 -4.14 -8.49
C ILE A 90 0.96 -3.79 -8.15
N SER A 91 0.50 -4.23 -6.97
CA SER A 91 -0.78 -3.82 -6.40
C SER A 91 -0.62 -3.25 -5.00
N LEU A 92 -1.43 -2.25 -4.68
CA LEU A 92 -1.57 -1.76 -3.31
C LEU A 92 -2.87 -2.33 -2.73
N LEU A 93 -2.75 -3.19 -1.73
CA LEU A 93 -3.87 -3.79 -1.02
C LEU A 93 -4.52 -2.75 -0.10
N SER A 94 -5.14 -1.75 -0.67
CA SER A 94 -5.92 -0.76 0.06
C SER A 94 -6.90 -0.07 -0.87
N ILE A 95 -8.13 0.05 -0.39
CA ILE A 95 -9.09 1.10 -0.73
C ILE A 95 -9.23 1.41 -2.24
N GLY A 96 -9.74 0.46 -3.05
CA GLY A 96 -10.39 0.75 -4.33
C GLY A 96 -9.68 1.78 -5.23
N VAL A 97 -8.39 1.54 -5.54
CA VAL A 97 -7.65 2.41 -6.46
C VAL A 97 -8.37 2.43 -7.80
N GLY A 98 -8.70 3.64 -8.28
CA GLY A 98 -9.38 3.82 -9.56
C GLY A 98 -10.90 3.69 -9.52
N PHE A 99 -11.53 3.37 -8.39
CA PHE A 99 -12.99 3.24 -8.32
C PHE A 99 -13.71 4.51 -8.78
N GLN A 100 -14.61 4.34 -9.74
CA GLN A 100 -15.52 5.37 -10.20
C GLN A 100 -16.87 5.20 -9.50
N LYS A 101 -17.28 6.20 -8.73
CA LYS A 101 -18.49 6.12 -7.89
C LYS A 101 -19.79 5.96 -8.68
N GLN A 102 -19.81 6.39 -9.94
CA GLN A 102 -20.96 6.30 -10.83
C GLN A 102 -21.12 4.92 -11.46
N LEU A 103 -20.03 4.17 -11.58
CA LEU A 103 -20.03 2.82 -12.11
C LEU A 103 -20.49 1.82 -11.04
N THR A 104 -21.01 0.69 -11.49
CA THR A 104 -21.37 -0.46 -10.66
C THR A 104 -20.11 -1.11 -10.06
N GLY A 105 -20.27 -1.96 -9.03
CA GLY A 105 -19.17 -2.78 -8.54
C GLY A 105 -18.59 -3.67 -9.63
N TYR A 106 -19.45 -4.27 -10.45
CA TYR A 106 -19.06 -5.10 -11.58
C TYR A 106 -18.17 -4.36 -12.58
N GLU A 107 -18.56 -3.15 -13.00
CA GLU A 107 -17.75 -2.31 -13.89
C GLU A 107 -16.44 -1.86 -13.24
N ASN A 108 -16.45 -1.61 -11.93
CA ASN A 108 -15.23 -1.26 -11.19
C ASN A 108 -14.25 -2.44 -11.06
N ILE A 109 -14.71 -3.71 -11.10
CA ILE A 109 -13.80 -4.86 -11.18
C ILE A 109 -12.97 -4.77 -12.46
N PHE A 110 -13.59 -4.52 -13.61
CA PHE A 110 -12.87 -4.36 -14.87
C PHE A 110 -11.93 -3.16 -14.86
N LEU A 111 -12.42 -2.00 -14.40
CA LEU A 111 -11.61 -0.80 -14.34
C LEU A 111 -10.36 -1.00 -13.49
N SER A 112 -10.51 -1.56 -12.29
CA SER A 112 -9.40 -1.83 -11.39
C SER A 112 -8.47 -2.92 -11.94
N GLY A 113 -9.00 -4.01 -12.49
CA GLY A 113 -8.22 -5.08 -13.09
C GLY A 113 -7.34 -4.58 -14.26
N MET A 114 -7.90 -3.74 -15.13
CA MET A 114 -7.15 -3.12 -16.23
C MET A 114 -6.06 -2.17 -15.71
N LEU A 115 -6.32 -1.43 -14.64
CA LEU A 115 -5.30 -0.58 -13.99
C LEU A 115 -4.16 -1.40 -13.36
N LEU A 116 -4.45 -2.64 -12.96
CA LEU A 116 -3.43 -3.60 -12.47
C LEU A 116 -2.67 -4.29 -13.61
N GLY A 117 -3.04 -4.02 -14.88
CA GLY A 117 -2.37 -4.57 -16.06
C GLY A 117 -3.01 -5.86 -16.62
N TYR A 118 -4.18 -6.27 -16.14
CA TYR A 118 -4.90 -7.45 -16.64
C TYR A 118 -5.66 -7.14 -17.93
N SER A 119 -5.72 -8.11 -18.86
CA SER A 119 -6.62 -8.04 -19.99
C SER A 119 -8.06 -8.28 -19.57
N LYS A 120 -9.02 -7.90 -20.42
CA LYS A 120 -10.45 -8.12 -20.16
C LYS A 120 -10.75 -9.61 -19.96
N GLU A 121 -10.19 -10.47 -20.79
CA GLU A 121 -10.38 -11.92 -20.76
C GLU A 121 -9.82 -12.53 -19.46
N GLN A 122 -8.68 -12.03 -18.98
CA GLN A 122 -8.10 -12.45 -17.71
C GLN A 122 -8.98 -12.05 -16.51
N ILE A 123 -9.60 -10.86 -16.57
CA ILE A 123 -10.53 -10.40 -15.54
C ILE A 123 -11.82 -11.23 -15.57
N GLU A 124 -12.37 -11.46 -16.76
CA GLU A 124 -13.57 -12.30 -16.96
C GLU A 124 -13.39 -13.71 -16.40
N ALA A 125 -12.21 -14.30 -16.57
CA ALA A 125 -11.88 -15.61 -16.02
C ALA A 125 -11.86 -15.66 -14.48
N LYS A 126 -11.77 -14.52 -13.80
CA LYS A 126 -11.67 -14.39 -12.33
C LYS A 126 -12.86 -13.66 -11.71
N ILE A 127 -13.81 -13.22 -12.50
CA ILE A 127 -14.86 -12.31 -12.03
C ILE A 127 -15.79 -12.96 -10.99
N ASP A 128 -16.14 -14.22 -11.21
CA ASP A 128 -17.01 -14.97 -10.30
C ASP A 128 -16.31 -15.16 -8.93
N ASP A 129 -15.02 -15.50 -8.93
CA ASP A 129 -14.22 -15.62 -7.71
C ASP A 129 -14.17 -14.29 -6.94
N ILE A 130 -14.04 -13.16 -7.65
CA ILE A 130 -14.01 -11.81 -7.05
C ILE A 130 -15.36 -11.49 -6.42
N ILE A 131 -16.46 -11.75 -7.14
CA ILE A 131 -17.82 -11.47 -6.67
C ILE A 131 -18.14 -12.32 -5.45
N GLU A 132 -17.87 -13.62 -5.50
CA GLU A 132 -18.08 -14.55 -4.39
C GLU A 132 -17.25 -14.14 -3.16
N PHE A 133 -15.96 -13.84 -3.36
CA PHE A 133 -15.10 -13.45 -2.26
C PHE A 133 -15.56 -12.15 -1.59
N SER A 134 -16.10 -11.19 -2.37
CA SER A 134 -16.55 -9.88 -1.88
C SER A 134 -17.79 -9.95 -0.97
N GLU A 135 -18.58 -11.01 -1.07
CA GLU A 135 -19.85 -11.20 -0.35
C GLU A 135 -20.87 -10.06 -0.57
N LEU A 136 -20.80 -9.39 -1.72
CA LEU A 136 -21.70 -8.28 -2.02
C LEU A 136 -23.03 -8.74 -2.64
N GLY A 137 -23.11 -9.97 -3.17
CA GLY A 137 -24.31 -10.48 -3.83
C GLY A 137 -24.79 -9.52 -4.93
N ASP A 138 -26.10 -9.28 -4.98
CA ASP A 138 -26.74 -8.40 -5.97
C ASP A 138 -26.28 -6.93 -5.91
N PHE A 139 -25.67 -6.51 -4.79
CA PHE A 139 -25.12 -5.16 -4.69
C PHE A 139 -24.00 -4.90 -5.70
N ILE A 140 -23.36 -5.96 -6.22
CA ILE A 140 -22.30 -5.83 -7.24
C ILE A 140 -22.77 -5.09 -8.49
N TYR A 141 -24.05 -5.18 -8.81
CA TYR A 141 -24.68 -4.50 -9.97
C TYR A 141 -25.20 -3.10 -9.66
N ARG A 142 -25.00 -2.61 -8.44
CA ARG A 142 -25.37 -1.25 -8.04
C ARG A 142 -24.18 -0.30 -8.14
N PRO A 143 -24.43 1.01 -8.40
CA PRO A 143 -23.35 2.01 -8.40
C PRO A 143 -22.63 2.08 -7.07
N VAL A 144 -21.29 2.15 -7.11
CA VAL A 144 -20.42 2.18 -5.91
C VAL A 144 -20.70 3.36 -4.98
N ARG A 145 -21.28 4.46 -5.50
CA ARG A 145 -21.76 5.58 -4.66
C ARG A 145 -22.80 5.17 -3.60
N SER A 146 -23.47 4.04 -3.78
CA SER A 146 -24.47 3.52 -2.83
C SER A 146 -23.87 2.57 -1.79
N TYR A 147 -22.56 2.27 -1.90
CA TYR A 147 -21.89 1.34 -1.00
C TYR A 147 -21.58 1.99 0.35
N SER A 148 -21.68 1.19 1.41
CA SER A 148 -21.07 1.54 2.70
C SER A 148 -19.55 1.49 2.57
N SER A 149 -18.82 2.11 3.51
CA SER A 149 -17.37 2.02 3.56
C SER A 149 -16.86 0.56 3.64
N GLY A 150 -17.58 -0.29 4.37
CA GLY A 150 -17.29 -1.73 4.47
C GLY A 150 -17.45 -2.44 3.13
N MET A 151 -18.55 -2.23 2.40
CA MET A 151 -18.79 -2.81 1.08
C MET A 151 -17.72 -2.36 0.07
N HIS A 152 -17.38 -1.07 0.08
CA HIS A 152 -16.31 -0.52 -0.76
C HIS A 152 -14.98 -1.22 -0.50
N SER A 153 -14.63 -1.40 0.77
CA SER A 153 -13.39 -2.05 1.17
C SER A 153 -13.40 -3.56 0.88
N LYS A 154 -14.54 -4.25 1.06
CA LYS A 154 -14.70 -5.66 0.68
C LYS A 154 -14.41 -5.87 -0.81
N LEU A 155 -15.02 -5.07 -1.68
CA LEU A 155 -14.80 -5.17 -3.13
C LEU A 155 -13.35 -4.88 -3.50
N ALA A 156 -12.78 -3.80 -2.97
CA ALA A 156 -11.41 -3.41 -3.25
C ALA A 156 -10.39 -4.49 -2.87
N PHE A 157 -10.57 -5.07 -1.68
CA PHE A 157 -9.74 -6.19 -1.23
C PHE A 157 -9.90 -7.41 -2.13
N SER A 158 -11.15 -7.80 -2.46
CA SER A 158 -11.43 -9.00 -3.28
C SER A 158 -10.75 -8.91 -4.65
N ILE A 159 -10.81 -7.74 -5.31
CA ILE A 159 -10.16 -7.53 -6.59
C ILE A 159 -8.65 -7.75 -6.47
N THR A 160 -8.00 -7.11 -5.51
CA THR A 160 -6.54 -7.19 -5.36
C THR A 160 -6.05 -8.53 -4.82
N ALA A 161 -6.88 -9.25 -4.06
CA ALA A 161 -6.55 -10.56 -3.53
C ALA A 161 -6.71 -11.70 -4.55
N ILE A 162 -7.61 -11.54 -5.52
CA ILE A 162 -7.89 -12.55 -6.55
C ILE A 162 -7.10 -12.26 -7.84
N LEU A 163 -6.93 -10.97 -8.19
CA LEU A 163 -6.04 -10.55 -9.28
C LEU A 163 -4.62 -10.42 -8.72
N GLU A 164 -3.86 -11.47 -8.87
CA GLU A 164 -2.54 -11.62 -8.27
C GLU A 164 -1.48 -10.83 -9.03
N THR A 165 -0.69 -10.01 -8.33
CA THR A 165 0.45 -9.27 -8.89
C THR A 165 1.78 -9.81 -8.35
N ASP A 166 2.90 -9.57 -9.06
CA ASP A 166 4.24 -10.01 -8.65
C ASP A 166 4.66 -9.36 -7.33
N ILE A 167 4.25 -8.10 -7.13
CA ILE A 167 4.53 -7.32 -5.93
C ILE A 167 3.21 -6.89 -5.29
N MET A 168 3.05 -7.23 -4.00
CA MET A 168 1.90 -6.81 -3.20
C MET A 168 2.35 -5.83 -2.11
N LEU A 169 1.73 -4.65 -2.09
CA LEU A 169 1.92 -3.66 -1.04
C LEU A 169 0.73 -3.70 -0.07
N ILE A 170 1.00 -3.75 1.22
CA ILE A 170 -0.02 -3.80 2.28
C ILE A 170 0.16 -2.61 3.21
N ASP A 171 -0.84 -1.70 3.27
CA ASP A 171 -0.86 -0.57 4.20
C ASP A 171 -1.77 -0.94 5.38
N GLU A 172 -1.21 -1.28 6.52
CA GLU A 172 -1.77 -1.49 7.86
C GLU A 172 -3.25 -1.93 8.00
N VAL A 173 -4.07 -1.69 7.01
CA VAL A 173 -5.52 -1.77 7.05
C VAL A 173 -6.01 -3.16 6.61
N LEU A 174 -5.69 -4.20 7.40
CA LEU A 174 -6.41 -5.48 7.34
C LEU A 174 -7.72 -5.46 8.16
N SER A 175 -8.17 -4.28 8.55
CA SER A 175 -9.47 -4.08 9.21
C SER A 175 -10.57 -3.81 8.18
N VAL A 176 -10.71 -4.70 7.18
CA VAL A 176 -11.68 -4.56 6.09
C VAL A 176 -13.00 -5.24 6.45
N GLY A 177 -14.11 -4.52 6.33
CA GLY A 177 -15.46 -5.09 6.53
C GLY A 177 -15.81 -5.37 7.99
N ASP A 178 -16.76 -6.31 8.17
CA ASP A 178 -17.17 -6.83 9.46
C ASP A 178 -16.17 -7.86 10.03
N ILE A 179 -16.45 -8.40 11.21
CA ILE A 179 -15.57 -9.35 11.91
C ILE A 179 -15.30 -10.60 11.06
N HIS A 180 -16.34 -11.13 10.41
CA HIS A 180 -16.23 -12.33 9.56
C HIS A 180 -15.32 -12.07 8.35
N PHE A 181 -15.52 -10.96 7.65
CA PHE A 181 -14.69 -10.62 6.49
C PHE A 181 -13.24 -10.26 6.88
N LYS A 182 -13.02 -9.72 8.07
CA LYS A 182 -11.66 -9.50 8.61
C LYS A 182 -10.89 -10.81 8.75
N GLU A 183 -11.50 -11.85 9.30
CA GLU A 183 -10.89 -13.16 9.44
C GLU A 183 -10.63 -13.79 8.06
N LYS A 184 -11.62 -13.76 7.17
CA LYS A 184 -11.50 -14.25 5.79
C LYS A 184 -10.37 -13.55 5.02
N SER A 185 -10.32 -12.22 5.09
CA SER A 185 -9.29 -11.42 4.41
C SER A 185 -7.90 -11.65 5.00
N TYR A 186 -7.79 -11.82 6.31
CA TYR A 186 -6.53 -12.15 6.98
C TYR A 186 -6.00 -13.53 6.55
N ASN A 187 -6.87 -14.55 6.50
CA ASN A 187 -6.51 -15.90 6.07
C ASN A 187 -6.08 -15.89 4.59
N LYS A 188 -6.81 -15.19 3.72
CA LYS A 188 -6.44 -15.04 2.31
C LYS A 188 -5.11 -14.32 2.15
N MET A 189 -4.85 -13.30 2.95
CA MET A 189 -3.57 -12.62 2.94
C MET A 189 -2.42 -13.54 3.37
N LYS A 190 -2.60 -14.36 4.42
CA LYS A 190 -1.60 -15.36 4.83
C LYS A 190 -1.31 -16.36 3.70
N GLU A 191 -2.34 -16.84 3.03
CA GLU A 191 -2.20 -17.71 1.85
C GLU A 191 -1.37 -17.04 0.76
N LEU A 192 -1.69 -15.77 0.44
CA LEU A 192 -0.98 -15.00 -0.58
C LEU A 192 0.49 -14.72 -0.22
N ILE A 193 0.77 -14.51 1.07
CA ILE A 193 2.12 -14.25 1.58
C ILE A 193 2.96 -15.52 1.64
N SER A 194 2.35 -16.68 1.91
CA SER A 194 3.05 -17.97 1.97
C SER A 194 3.45 -18.55 0.61
N ASN A 195 3.09 -17.89 -0.48
CA ASN A 195 3.58 -18.23 -1.81
C ASN A 195 4.98 -17.65 -2.02
N ASP A 196 6.00 -18.51 -1.99
CA ASP A 196 7.44 -18.14 -2.05
C ASP A 196 7.83 -17.32 -3.31
N ASP A 197 7.01 -17.35 -4.36
CA ASP A 197 7.27 -16.61 -5.60
C ASP A 197 6.81 -15.14 -5.51
N ARG A 198 6.08 -14.75 -4.45
CA ARG A 198 5.50 -13.42 -4.34
C ARG A 198 6.32 -12.49 -3.45
N THR A 199 6.59 -11.30 -3.95
CA THR A 199 7.23 -10.24 -3.17
C THR A 199 6.19 -9.40 -2.46
N VAL A 200 6.36 -9.18 -1.15
CA VAL A 200 5.38 -8.44 -0.34
C VAL A 200 6.07 -7.32 0.44
N VAL A 201 5.46 -6.14 0.47
CA VAL A 201 5.89 -5.04 1.35
C VAL A 201 4.74 -4.70 2.29
N ILE A 202 4.95 -4.88 3.59
CA ILE A 202 3.96 -4.67 4.65
C ILE A 202 4.34 -3.43 5.46
N VAL A 203 3.47 -2.42 5.49
CA VAL A 203 3.56 -1.32 6.45
C VAL A 203 2.69 -1.66 7.66
N SER A 204 3.28 -1.80 8.84
CA SER A 204 2.54 -2.04 10.07
C SER A 204 3.22 -1.40 11.28
N HIS A 205 2.41 -1.05 12.29
CA HIS A 205 2.89 -0.71 13.63
C HIS A 205 2.74 -1.88 14.62
N ASN A 206 2.12 -2.97 14.20
CA ASN A 206 1.96 -4.16 15.01
C ASN A 206 3.23 -5.02 14.94
N SER A 207 3.96 -5.08 16.06
CA SER A 207 5.21 -5.82 16.18
C SER A 207 5.03 -7.31 15.89
N ASN A 208 3.97 -7.91 16.40
CA ASN A 208 3.72 -9.34 16.21
C ASN A 208 3.51 -9.69 14.73
N THR A 209 2.74 -8.88 14.00
CA THR A 209 2.53 -9.05 12.56
C THR A 209 3.85 -8.97 11.79
N ILE A 210 4.70 -8.00 12.11
CA ILE A 210 6.02 -7.85 11.44
C ILE A 210 6.93 -9.04 11.77
N LYS A 211 7.01 -9.46 13.05
CA LYS A 211 7.85 -10.58 13.47
C LYS A 211 7.38 -11.93 12.90
N GLU A 212 6.06 -12.11 12.75
CA GLU A 212 5.47 -13.36 12.25
C GLU A 212 5.60 -13.49 10.72
N LEU A 213 5.40 -12.40 9.98
CA LEU A 213 5.20 -12.47 8.53
C LEU A 213 6.42 -12.02 7.72
N CYS A 214 7.32 -11.20 8.27
CA CYS A 214 8.38 -10.59 7.47
C CYS A 214 9.71 -11.33 7.57
N ASN A 215 10.47 -11.36 6.45
CA ASN A 215 11.84 -11.88 6.43
C ASN A 215 12.86 -10.79 6.76
N LYS A 216 12.53 -9.53 6.47
CA LYS A 216 13.35 -8.35 6.73
C LYS A 216 12.46 -7.19 7.13
N VAL A 217 12.98 -6.27 7.92
CA VAL A 217 12.26 -5.04 8.27
C VAL A 217 13.15 -3.81 8.08
N ILE A 218 12.52 -2.71 7.66
CA ILE A 218 13.08 -1.36 7.63
C ILE A 218 12.37 -0.53 8.70
N TRP A 219 13.15 0.05 9.61
CA TRP A 219 12.65 1.03 10.56
C TRP A 219 12.81 2.43 10.01
N LEU A 220 11.70 3.05 9.64
CA LEU A 220 11.64 4.42 9.14
C LEU A 220 11.41 5.41 10.29
N HIS A 221 12.28 6.40 10.42
CA HIS A 221 12.20 7.46 11.43
C HIS A 221 12.44 8.81 10.76
N GLU A 222 11.52 9.77 10.92
CA GLU A 222 11.59 11.13 10.36
C GLU A 222 11.96 11.21 8.86
N GLY A 223 11.49 10.24 8.07
CA GLY A 223 11.71 10.18 6.62
C GLY A 223 13.04 9.52 6.21
N LEU A 224 13.80 8.97 7.16
CA LEU A 224 15.07 8.28 6.94
C LEU A 224 14.98 6.82 7.40
N ILE A 225 15.81 5.94 6.84
CA ILE A 225 16.02 4.60 7.39
C ILE A 225 16.92 4.75 8.62
N LYS A 226 16.37 4.42 9.80
CA LYS A 226 17.11 4.44 11.06
C LYS A 226 17.88 3.14 11.29
N ASP A 227 17.26 2.01 10.95
CA ASP A 227 17.87 0.68 11.02
C ASP A 227 17.12 -0.29 10.08
N GLN A 228 17.76 -1.41 9.71
CA GLN A 228 17.13 -2.46 8.91
C GLN A 228 17.79 -3.81 9.17
N GLY A 229 17.03 -4.89 9.05
CA GLY A 229 17.56 -6.24 9.24
C GLY A 229 16.53 -7.25 9.70
N ASP A 230 16.94 -8.17 10.56
CA ASP A 230 16.08 -9.21 11.13
C ASP A 230 14.88 -8.61 11.89
N PRO A 231 13.64 -9.08 11.63
CA PRO A 231 12.44 -8.52 12.22
C PRO A 231 12.42 -8.54 13.75
N ASN A 232 12.92 -9.60 14.40
CA ASN A 232 12.92 -9.68 15.86
C ASN A 232 13.86 -8.65 16.44
N ILE A 233 15.08 -8.55 15.89
CA ILE A 233 16.12 -7.62 16.39
C ILE A 233 15.67 -6.18 16.21
N ILE A 234 15.18 -5.83 15.02
CA ILE A 234 14.80 -4.43 14.72
C ILE A 234 13.53 -4.02 15.47
N MET A 235 12.55 -4.92 15.58
CA MET A 235 11.33 -4.59 16.33
C MET A 235 11.58 -4.44 17.82
N ASP A 236 12.47 -5.24 18.43
CA ASP A 236 12.85 -5.06 19.84
C ASP A 236 13.53 -3.70 20.08
N LYS A 237 14.44 -3.30 19.16
CA LYS A 237 15.06 -1.96 19.19
C LYS A 237 14.02 -0.84 19.03
N TYR A 238 13.06 -1.02 18.11
CA TYR A 238 11.99 -0.06 17.85
C TYR A 238 11.10 0.11 19.10
N GLU A 239 10.68 -0.99 19.73
CA GLU A 239 9.86 -0.94 20.94
C GLU A 239 10.59 -0.29 22.11
N ALA A 240 11.88 -0.62 22.31
CA ALA A 240 12.71 0.02 23.34
C ALA A 240 12.83 1.54 23.11
N PHE A 241 13.02 1.96 21.85
CA PHE A 241 13.07 3.36 21.48
C PHE A 241 11.74 4.07 21.77
N MET A 242 10.60 3.45 21.40
CA MET A 242 9.28 4.02 21.63
C MET A 242 8.92 4.18 23.10
N ARG A 243 9.42 3.28 23.98
CA ARG A 243 9.24 3.40 25.45
C ARG A 243 10.04 4.56 26.04
N ASN A 244 11.16 4.93 25.43
CA ASN A 244 12.04 6.01 25.92
C ASN A 244 11.64 7.40 25.37
N GLU A 245 10.83 7.47 24.31
CA GLU A 245 10.30 8.74 23.76
C GLU A 245 8.93 9.15 24.34
N GLY A 246 8.28 8.30 25.14
CA GLY A 246 7.00 8.57 25.82
C GLY A 246 7.21 8.91 27.28
#